data_de0f53a6f99cc13c526758f6261ca415
#
_entry.id   de0f53a6f99cc13c526758f6261ca415
#
_cell.length_a   1.000
_cell.length_b   1.000
_cell.length_c   1.000
_cell.angle_alpha   90.00
_cell.angle_beta   90.00
_cell.angle_gamma   90.00
#
_symmetry.space_group_name_H-M   'P 1'
#
loop_
_entity.id
_entity.type
_entity.pdbx_description
1 polymer ?
#
loop_
_entity_poly.entity_id
_entity_poly.type
_entity_poly.pdbx_seq_one_letter_code
_entity_poly.pdbx_strand_id
1 'polypeptide(L)'
;MLKKLAALTVLILFISSGIYIASARESKLSDSVLRLHVIANSDDPADQALKIEVKDEIVQYMQAEFTDVNDVDEARMLAQKNRDCIKKIAENKIKSRGYDYPVRVYIGDFEFPLKSYGNMVFPAGKYQAVRVVIGKGAGKNWWCVLFPPLCLVSSGDRGMSLQSVPEAQVTFKCLELLPQGVHVVNQ
;
A
#
# COMPACT_ATOMS: atom_id res chain seq x y z
N MET A 1 -47.47 -19.16 15.73
CA MET A 1 -46.07 -19.56 15.86
C MET A 1 -45.33 -19.58 14.51
N LEU A 2 -45.88 -20.20 13.46
CA LEU A 2 -45.28 -20.32 12.13
C LEU A 2 -44.91 -18.98 11.46
N LYS A 3 -45.78 -17.95 11.55
CA LYS A 3 -45.54 -16.61 11.01
C LYS A 3 -44.37 -15.89 11.70
N LYS A 4 -44.15 -16.10 13.01
CA LYS A 4 -43.04 -15.51 13.76
C LYS A 4 -41.72 -16.24 13.40
N LEU A 5 -41.78 -17.55 13.16
CA LEU A 5 -40.62 -18.33 12.74
C LEU A 5 -40.18 -17.94 11.33
N ALA A 6 -41.14 -17.77 10.41
CA ALA A 6 -40.84 -17.29 9.04
C ALA A 6 -40.24 -15.88 9.02
N ALA A 7 -40.74 -14.96 9.86
CA ALA A 7 -40.15 -13.63 9.96
C ALA A 7 -38.72 -13.64 10.50
N LEU A 8 -38.42 -14.50 11.46
CA LEU A 8 -37.08 -14.64 12.03
C LEU A 8 -36.07 -15.22 11.00
N THR A 9 -36.49 -16.22 10.22
CA THR A 9 -35.62 -16.78 9.17
C THR A 9 -35.32 -15.76 8.06
N VAL A 10 -36.29 -14.96 7.65
CA VAL A 10 -36.07 -13.89 6.67
C VAL A 10 -35.11 -12.83 7.22
N LEU A 11 -35.24 -12.43 8.49
CA LEU A 11 -34.32 -11.48 9.11
C LEU A 11 -32.90 -12.01 9.17
N ILE A 12 -32.68 -13.27 9.53
CA ILE A 12 -31.37 -13.92 9.57
C ILE A 12 -30.74 -13.94 8.17
N LEU A 13 -31.51 -14.26 7.13
CA LEU A 13 -31.04 -14.25 5.74
C LEU A 13 -30.62 -12.85 5.28
N PHE A 14 -31.35 -11.81 5.65
CA PHE A 14 -30.98 -10.42 5.35
C PHE A 14 -29.68 -10.01 6.06
N ILE A 15 -29.49 -10.35 7.32
CA ILE A 15 -28.29 -10.05 8.09
C ILE A 15 -27.09 -10.81 7.52
N SER A 16 -27.21 -12.09 7.21
CA SER A 16 -26.13 -12.91 6.63
C SER A 16 -25.74 -12.43 5.24
N SER A 17 -26.71 -12.02 4.41
CA SER A 17 -26.48 -11.43 3.09
C SER A 17 -25.72 -10.10 3.19
N GLY A 18 -26.07 -9.24 4.14
CA GLY A 18 -25.37 -7.97 4.40
C GLY A 18 -23.91 -8.17 4.81
N ILE A 19 -23.65 -9.11 5.71
CA ILE A 19 -22.30 -9.46 6.15
C ILE A 19 -21.47 -10.04 4.99
N TYR A 20 -22.05 -10.91 4.16
CA TYR A 20 -21.37 -11.50 3.01
C TYR A 20 -20.97 -10.43 1.96
N ILE A 21 -21.87 -9.48 1.66
CA ILE A 21 -21.60 -8.38 0.72
C ILE A 21 -20.49 -7.47 1.24
N ALA A 22 -20.47 -7.14 2.54
CA ALA A 22 -19.44 -6.32 3.15
C ALA A 22 -18.05 -7.01 3.08
N SER A 23 -18.00 -8.29 3.44
CA SER A 23 -16.77 -9.10 3.37
C SER A 23 -16.24 -9.26 1.94
N ALA A 24 -17.11 -9.43 0.95
CA ALA A 24 -16.73 -9.53 -0.45
C ALA A 24 -16.18 -8.20 -1.02
N ARG A 25 -16.62 -7.04 -0.47
CA ARG A 25 -16.07 -5.73 -0.86
C ARG A 25 -14.65 -5.51 -0.31
N GLU A 26 -14.41 -5.90 0.94
CA GLU A 26 -13.06 -5.80 1.53
C GLU A 26 -12.04 -6.67 0.79
N SER A 27 -12.41 -7.89 0.41
CA SER A 27 -11.54 -8.77 -0.39
C SER A 27 -11.19 -8.16 -1.76
N LYS A 28 -12.13 -7.48 -2.42
CA LYS A 28 -11.90 -6.83 -3.71
C LYS A 28 -10.91 -5.66 -3.64
N LEU A 29 -10.88 -4.89 -2.55
CA LEU A 29 -9.92 -3.80 -2.40
C LEU A 29 -8.50 -4.34 -2.17
N SER A 30 -8.35 -5.35 -1.30
CA SER A 30 -7.05 -5.99 -1.06
C SER A 30 -6.47 -6.63 -2.31
N ASP A 31 -7.33 -7.18 -3.16
CA ASP A 31 -6.95 -7.86 -4.39
C ASP A 31 -6.65 -6.90 -5.56
N SER A 32 -7.02 -5.63 -5.42
CA SER A 32 -6.91 -4.62 -6.48
C SER A 32 -5.71 -3.69 -6.33
N VAL A 33 -4.88 -3.89 -5.31
CA VAL A 33 -3.73 -3.03 -5.04
C VAL A 33 -2.46 -3.85 -4.76
N LEU A 34 -1.32 -3.30 -5.18
CA LEU A 34 0.00 -3.74 -4.73
C LEU A 34 0.54 -2.70 -3.76
N ARG A 35 0.86 -3.11 -2.54
CA ARG A 35 1.35 -2.20 -1.49
C ARG A 35 2.87 -2.21 -1.40
N LEU A 36 3.44 -1.19 -0.74
CA LEU A 36 4.85 -1.13 -0.39
C LEU A 36 5.00 -0.98 1.13
N HIS A 37 5.88 -1.78 1.70
CA HIS A 37 6.23 -1.77 3.11
C HIS A 37 7.75 -1.67 3.25
N VAL A 38 8.26 -0.56 3.78
CA VAL A 38 9.70 -0.36 4.03
C VAL A 38 9.95 -0.25 5.52
N ILE A 39 10.87 -1.06 6.03
CA ILE A 39 11.23 -1.13 7.45
C ILE A 39 12.63 -0.59 7.64
N ALA A 40 12.79 0.41 8.51
CA ALA A 40 14.09 0.99 8.83
C ALA A 40 14.96 0.03 9.66
N ASN A 41 16.28 0.24 9.64
CA ASN A 41 17.22 -0.49 10.48
C ASN A 41 16.91 -0.30 11.97
N SER A 42 16.67 0.94 12.40
CA SER A 42 16.31 1.31 13.79
C SER A 42 15.40 2.55 13.81
N ASP A 43 15.04 3.02 15.01
CA ASP A 43 14.28 4.26 15.22
C ASP A 43 15.16 5.52 15.27
N ASP A 44 16.48 5.37 15.07
CA ASP A 44 17.38 6.51 14.96
C ASP A 44 16.92 7.47 13.85
N PRO A 45 16.96 8.79 14.05
CA PRO A 45 16.54 9.77 13.05
C PRO A 45 17.26 9.60 11.69
N ALA A 46 18.55 9.23 11.70
CA ALA A 46 19.30 8.99 10.48
C ALA A 46 18.80 7.75 9.72
N ASP A 47 18.50 6.66 10.43
CA ASP A 47 17.92 5.46 9.84
C ASP A 47 16.49 5.71 9.30
N GLN A 48 15.72 6.56 9.99
CA GLN A 48 14.39 6.94 9.52
C GLN A 48 14.47 7.82 8.26
N ALA A 49 15.42 8.76 8.18
CA ALA A 49 15.68 9.55 6.97
C ALA A 49 16.13 8.66 5.81
N LEU A 50 17.08 7.76 6.06
CA LEU A 50 17.56 6.80 5.06
C LEU A 50 16.45 5.92 4.50
N LYS A 51 15.55 5.43 5.35
CA LYS A 51 14.36 4.67 4.92
C LYS A 51 13.51 5.45 3.91
N ILE A 52 13.30 6.76 4.15
CA ILE A 52 12.50 7.59 3.25
C ILE A 52 13.19 7.72 1.89
N GLU A 53 14.49 7.97 1.87
CA GLU A 53 15.25 8.06 0.62
C GLU A 53 15.26 6.74 -0.16
N VAL A 54 15.44 5.61 0.53
CA VAL A 54 15.35 4.27 -0.10
C VAL A 54 13.96 4.04 -0.68
N LYS A 55 12.92 4.38 0.07
CA LYS A 55 11.53 4.29 -0.40
C LYS A 55 11.33 5.14 -1.66
N ASP A 56 11.83 6.39 -1.69
CA ASP A 56 11.67 7.30 -2.83
C ASP A 56 12.31 6.74 -4.10
N GLU A 57 13.52 6.20 -4.03
CA GLU A 57 14.19 5.57 -5.17
C GLU A 57 13.42 4.34 -5.69
N ILE A 58 12.91 3.51 -4.78
CA ILE A 58 12.11 2.33 -5.17
C ILE A 58 10.82 2.76 -5.87
N VAL A 59 10.13 3.75 -5.30
CA VAL A 59 8.87 4.25 -5.86
C VAL A 59 9.10 4.85 -7.25
N GLN A 60 10.13 5.68 -7.40
CA GLN A 60 10.47 6.28 -8.69
C GLN A 60 10.78 5.22 -9.75
N TYR A 61 11.58 4.21 -9.41
CA TYR A 61 11.90 3.10 -10.30
C TYR A 61 10.66 2.32 -10.71
N MET A 62 9.85 1.91 -9.72
CA MET A 62 8.66 1.10 -10.01
C MET A 62 7.58 1.86 -10.77
N GLN A 63 7.47 3.18 -10.59
CA GLN A 63 6.55 4.00 -11.39
C GLN A 63 6.94 4.03 -12.87
N ALA A 64 8.24 4.08 -13.17
CA ALA A 64 8.71 3.98 -14.55
C ALA A 64 8.40 2.62 -15.16
N GLU A 65 8.57 1.54 -14.38
CA GLU A 65 8.25 0.17 -14.80
C GLU A 65 6.74 -0.05 -14.99
N PHE A 66 5.88 0.69 -14.26
CA PHE A 66 4.42 0.56 -14.31
C PHE A 66 3.74 1.45 -15.35
N THR A 67 4.48 2.13 -16.23
CA THR A 67 3.91 3.10 -17.18
C THR A 67 2.81 2.50 -18.06
N ASP A 68 2.98 1.26 -18.50
CA ASP A 68 2.05 0.56 -19.38
C ASP A 68 1.22 -0.53 -18.66
N VAL A 69 1.30 -0.59 -17.34
CA VAL A 69 0.59 -1.57 -16.52
C VAL A 69 -0.83 -1.13 -16.28
N ASN A 70 -1.80 -2.01 -16.59
CA ASN A 70 -3.22 -1.69 -16.52
C ASN A 70 -3.95 -2.42 -15.39
N ASP A 71 -3.37 -3.46 -14.81
CA ASP A 71 -3.97 -4.22 -13.73
C ASP A 71 -2.95 -4.62 -12.65
N VAL A 72 -3.47 -5.02 -11.50
CA VAL A 72 -2.66 -5.36 -10.32
C VAL A 72 -1.89 -6.67 -10.47
N ASP A 73 -2.39 -7.63 -11.24
CA ASP A 73 -1.71 -8.91 -11.42
C ASP A 73 -0.46 -8.73 -12.29
N GLU A 74 -0.55 -7.90 -13.32
CA GLU A 74 0.60 -7.48 -14.11
C GLU A 74 1.61 -6.71 -13.24
N ALA A 75 1.14 -5.77 -12.39
CA ALA A 75 2.01 -5.05 -11.45
C ALA A 75 2.73 -6.00 -10.48
N ARG A 76 2.05 -7.03 -9.98
CA ARG A 76 2.64 -8.06 -9.10
C ARG A 76 3.72 -8.88 -9.82
N MET A 77 3.42 -9.35 -11.04
CA MET A 77 4.40 -10.11 -11.85
C MET A 77 5.63 -9.26 -12.15
N LEU A 78 5.43 -7.99 -12.49
CA LEU A 78 6.51 -7.07 -12.79
C LEU A 78 7.36 -6.76 -11.54
N ALA A 79 6.73 -6.55 -10.39
CA ALA A 79 7.44 -6.39 -9.13
C ALA A 79 8.27 -7.63 -8.78
N GLN A 80 7.70 -8.85 -8.98
CA GLN A 80 8.42 -10.10 -8.76
C GLN A 80 9.64 -10.24 -9.68
N LYS A 81 9.49 -9.90 -10.97
CA LYS A 81 10.59 -9.88 -11.95
C LYS A 81 11.68 -8.89 -11.56
N ASN A 82 11.29 -7.75 -11.02
CA ASN A 82 12.21 -6.67 -10.65
C ASN A 82 12.73 -6.76 -9.21
N ARG A 83 12.47 -7.84 -8.47
CA ARG A 83 12.86 -7.99 -7.05
C ARG A 83 14.35 -7.69 -6.80
N ASP A 84 15.21 -8.22 -7.64
CA ASP A 84 16.68 -8.06 -7.49
C ASP A 84 17.13 -6.65 -7.89
N CYS A 85 16.46 -5.99 -8.84
CA CYS A 85 16.67 -4.58 -9.16
C CYS A 85 16.24 -3.69 -8.00
N ILE A 86 15.09 -3.90 -7.40
CA ILE A 86 14.62 -3.20 -6.20
C ILE A 86 15.63 -3.31 -5.07
N LYS A 87 16.16 -4.53 -4.84
CA LYS A 87 17.21 -4.76 -3.85
C LYS A 87 18.46 -3.95 -4.14
N LYS A 88 18.97 -4.00 -5.37
CA LYS A 88 20.17 -3.25 -5.79
C LYS A 88 20.01 -1.74 -5.66
N ILE A 89 18.85 -1.20 -6.03
CA ILE A 89 18.51 0.22 -5.89
C ILE A 89 18.59 0.63 -4.42
N ALA A 90 17.96 -0.13 -3.54
CA ALA A 90 18.01 0.11 -2.10
C ALA A 90 19.44 0.05 -1.54
N GLU A 91 20.22 -0.98 -1.90
CA GLU A 91 21.62 -1.14 -1.48
C GLU A 91 22.50 0.02 -1.98
N ASN A 92 22.31 0.44 -3.23
CA ASN A 92 23.07 1.56 -3.81
C ASN A 92 22.77 2.88 -3.08
N LYS A 93 21.49 3.14 -2.77
CA LYS A 93 21.11 4.32 -1.99
C LYS A 93 21.72 4.29 -0.59
N ILE A 94 21.68 3.17 0.09
CA ILE A 94 22.26 2.98 1.43
C ILE A 94 23.77 3.25 1.39
N LYS A 95 24.48 2.68 0.42
CA LYS A 95 25.93 2.88 0.23
C LYS A 95 26.27 4.33 -0.10
N SER A 96 25.49 5.00 -0.93
CA SER A 96 25.70 6.42 -1.28
C SER A 96 25.60 7.36 -0.07
N ARG A 97 24.92 6.91 1.00
CA ARG A 97 24.82 7.63 2.28
C ARG A 97 25.86 7.18 3.32
N GLY A 98 26.81 6.32 2.93
CA GLY A 98 27.91 5.87 3.79
C GLY A 98 27.54 4.75 4.75
N TYR A 99 26.39 4.06 4.53
CA TYR A 99 25.99 2.92 5.33
C TYR A 99 26.25 1.59 4.60
N ASP A 100 26.39 0.51 5.35
CA ASP A 100 26.56 -0.86 4.81
C ASP A 100 25.51 -1.81 5.40
N TYR A 101 24.22 -1.39 5.36
CA TYR A 101 23.14 -2.22 5.82
C TYR A 101 22.71 -3.23 4.75
N PRO A 102 22.57 -4.52 5.09
CA PRO A 102 22.00 -5.50 4.17
C PRO A 102 20.54 -5.19 3.89
N VAL A 103 20.10 -5.45 2.65
CA VAL A 103 18.70 -5.29 2.23
C VAL A 103 18.09 -6.64 1.92
N ARG A 104 16.88 -6.87 2.43
CA ARG A 104 16.07 -8.04 2.09
C ARG A 104 14.77 -7.57 1.47
N VAL A 105 14.40 -8.16 0.33
CA VAL A 105 13.17 -7.84 -0.40
C VAL A 105 12.30 -9.10 -0.47
N TYR A 106 11.07 -8.97 -0.03
CA TYR A 106 10.06 -10.02 -0.07
C TYR A 106 8.85 -9.51 -0.86
N ILE A 107 8.24 -10.38 -1.65
CA ILE A 107 6.99 -10.08 -2.37
C ILE A 107 5.99 -11.18 -2.05
N GLY A 108 4.81 -10.79 -1.61
CA GLY A 108 3.77 -11.71 -1.16
C GLY A 108 2.73 -11.04 -0.28
N ASP A 109 2.03 -11.83 0.50
CA ASP A 109 0.97 -11.40 1.40
C ASP A 109 1.52 -10.94 2.75
N PHE A 110 1.14 -9.73 3.17
CA PHE A 110 1.55 -9.16 4.46
C PHE A 110 0.39 -8.43 5.12
N GLU A 111 0.36 -8.47 6.45
CA GLU A 111 -0.58 -7.70 7.25
C GLU A 111 -0.24 -6.21 7.22
N PHE A 112 -1.25 -5.39 6.98
CA PHE A 112 -1.18 -3.94 6.99
C PHE A 112 -2.16 -3.36 7.99
N PRO A 113 -1.78 -2.31 8.73
CA PRO A 113 -2.72 -1.57 9.56
C PRO A 113 -3.66 -0.73 8.69
N LEU A 114 -4.76 -0.25 9.28
CA LEU A 114 -5.60 0.78 8.68
C LEU A 114 -4.74 2.00 8.37
N LYS A 115 -4.81 2.50 7.14
CA LYS A 115 -4.06 3.67 6.66
C LYS A 115 -4.93 4.57 5.79
N SER A 116 -4.76 5.88 5.99
CA SER A 116 -5.38 6.90 5.15
C SER A 116 -4.33 7.57 4.27
N TYR A 117 -4.67 7.80 3.00
CA TYR A 117 -3.84 8.52 2.03
C TYR A 117 -4.71 9.60 1.41
N GLY A 118 -4.57 10.86 1.89
CA GLY A 118 -5.51 11.92 1.56
C GLY A 118 -6.92 11.54 2.04
N ASN A 119 -7.87 11.53 1.14
CA ASN A 119 -9.27 11.17 1.38
C ASN A 119 -9.58 9.66 1.17
N MET A 120 -8.60 8.84 0.86
CA MET A 120 -8.75 7.39 0.69
C MET A 120 -8.36 6.64 1.95
N VAL A 121 -9.21 5.71 2.40
CA VAL A 121 -8.98 4.87 3.56
C VAL A 121 -8.83 3.41 3.13
N PHE A 122 -7.71 2.80 3.51
CA PHE A 122 -7.43 1.39 3.32
C PHE A 122 -7.60 0.67 4.66
N PRO A 123 -8.52 -0.30 4.77
CA PRO A 123 -8.73 -1.04 6.00
C PRO A 123 -7.49 -1.84 6.41
N ALA A 124 -7.41 -2.19 7.68
CA ALA A 124 -6.43 -3.16 8.15
C ALA A 124 -6.74 -4.53 7.53
N GLY A 125 -5.70 -5.28 7.17
CA GLY A 125 -5.87 -6.60 6.57
C GLY A 125 -4.66 -7.08 5.80
N LYS A 126 -4.83 -8.19 5.11
CA LYS A 126 -3.80 -8.85 4.35
C LYS A 126 -3.79 -8.34 2.91
N TYR A 127 -2.63 -7.88 2.46
CA TYR A 127 -2.43 -7.30 1.12
C TYR A 127 -1.21 -7.90 0.44
N GLN A 128 -1.28 -8.01 -0.88
CA GLN A 128 -0.09 -8.24 -1.70
C GLN A 128 0.82 -7.02 -1.61
N ALA A 129 2.11 -7.23 -1.32
CA ALA A 129 3.04 -6.13 -1.16
C ALA A 129 4.48 -6.51 -1.49
N VAL A 130 5.26 -5.48 -1.85
CA VAL A 130 6.71 -5.48 -1.82
C VAL A 130 7.14 -5.03 -0.42
N ARG A 131 7.82 -5.91 0.32
CA ARG A 131 8.38 -5.59 1.64
C ARG A 131 9.90 -5.48 1.54
N VAL A 132 10.43 -4.33 1.94
CA VAL A 132 11.86 -4.03 1.97
C VAL A 132 12.30 -3.86 3.41
N VAL A 133 13.27 -4.65 3.84
CA VAL A 133 13.82 -4.61 5.20
C VAL A 133 15.26 -4.14 5.14
N ILE A 134 15.56 -3.01 5.78
CA ILE A 134 16.88 -2.41 5.85
C ILE A 134 17.55 -2.86 7.15
N GLY A 135 18.76 -3.41 7.05
CA GLY A 135 19.55 -3.82 8.19
C GLY A 135 18.83 -4.81 9.11
N LYS A 136 18.70 -4.47 10.40
CA LYS A 136 18.02 -5.27 11.42
C LYS A 136 16.50 -5.30 11.23
N GLY A 137 15.92 -4.26 10.60
CA GLY A 137 14.48 -4.12 10.45
C GLY A 137 13.75 -3.88 11.78
N ALA A 138 14.41 -3.21 12.72
CA ALA A 138 13.90 -2.96 14.07
C ALA A 138 13.28 -1.56 14.23
N GLY A 139 13.29 -0.74 13.17
CA GLY A 139 12.76 0.61 13.21
C GLY A 139 11.32 0.73 12.69
N LYS A 140 10.80 1.96 12.72
CA LYS A 140 9.45 2.29 12.27
C LYS A 140 9.23 1.97 10.80
N ASN A 141 8.02 1.55 10.51
CA ASN A 141 7.57 1.13 9.20
C ASN A 141 7.11 2.33 8.36
N TRP A 142 7.31 2.23 7.04
CA TRP A 142 6.62 3.04 6.05
C TRP A 142 5.63 2.16 5.29
N TRP A 143 4.40 2.66 5.14
CA TRP A 143 3.31 1.96 4.47
C TRP A 143 2.78 2.83 3.33
N CYS A 144 2.69 2.30 2.11
CA CYS A 144 2.01 2.97 1.02
C CYS A 144 1.42 2.00 -0.01
N VAL A 145 0.81 2.54 -1.07
CA VAL A 145 0.28 1.79 -2.21
C VAL A 145 1.18 2.05 -3.40
N LEU A 146 1.77 0.98 -3.94
CA LEU A 146 2.71 1.05 -5.05
C LEU A 146 1.98 1.04 -6.41
N PHE A 147 0.90 0.26 -6.49
CA PHE A 147 0.00 0.21 -7.65
C PHE A 147 -1.46 0.11 -7.19
N PRO A 148 -2.39 0.93 -7.68
CA PRO A 148 -2.13 2.18 -8.42
C PRO A 148 -1.21 3.14 -7.64
N PRO A 149 -0.45 4.06 -8.31
CA PRO A 149 0.63 4.80 -7.68
C PRO A 149 0.11 5.89 -6.71
N LEU A 150 -0.09 5.55 -5.44
CA LEU A 150 -0.51 6.46 -4.37
C LEU A 150 0.61 6.79 -3.37
N CYS A 151 1.83 6.30 -3.59
CA CYS A 151 2.97 6.55 -2.70
C CYS A 151 3.42 8.02 -2.64
N LEU A 152 3.01 8.83 -3.62
CA LEU A 152 3.31 10.27 -3.67
C LEU A 152 2.32 11.11 -2.83
N VAL A 153 1.18 10.54 -2.47
CA VAL A 153 0.20 11.22 -1.62
C VAL A 153 0.62 10.99 -0.17
N SER A 154 1.03 12.04 0.51
CA SER A 154 1.51 12.01 1.89
C SER A 154 0.53 11.29 2.81
N SER A 155 0.96 10.18 3.41
CA SER A 155 0.24 9.61 4.54
C SER A 155 0.40 10.55 5.74
N GLY A 156 -0.70 10.89 6.41
CA GLY A 156 -0.76 11.84 7.51
C GLY A 156 0.00 11.52 8.81
N ASP A 157 1.00 10.64 8.77
CA ASP A 157 1.95 10.40 9.85
C ASP A 157 3.22 11.25 9.64
N ARG A 158 3.11 12.51 10.02
CA ARG A 158 4.07 13.60 9.97
C ARG A 158 4.27 14.25 8.59
N GLY A 159 3.36 15.16 8.28
CA GLY A 159 3.74 16.51 7.92
C GLY A 159 4.76 16.66 6.81
N MET A 160 4.42 16.28 5.60
CA MET A 160 4.70 17.24 4.57
C MET A 160 3.36 17.89 4.20
N SER A 161 3.24 19.13 4.65
CA SER A 161 2.20 20.05 4.25
C SER A 161 2.03 20.00 2.73
N LEU A 162 0.80 19.88 2.27
CA LEU A 162 0.39 20.01 0.86
C LEU A 162 0.74 21.39 0.24
N GLN A 163 1.62 22.19 0.87
CA GLN A 163 1.97 23.55 0.44
C GLN A 163 3.18 23.63 -0.50
N SER A 164 3.82 22.53 -0.88
CA SER A 164 5.01 22.61 -1.76
C SER A 164 5.11 21.54 -2.85
N VAL A 165 4.06 20.79 -3.11
CA VAL A 165 3.98 19.98 -4.32
C VAL A 165 3.12 20.75 -5.32
N PRO A 166 3.63 21.12 -6.52
CA PRO A 166 2.73 21.56 -7.57
C PRO A 166 1.70 20.45 -7.72
N GLU A 167 0.44 20.83 -7.70
CA GLU A 167 -0.76 20.01 -7.81
C GLU A 167 -0.46 18.79 -8.69
N ALA A 168 0.00 17.70 -8.05
CA ALA A 168 0.13 16.44 -8.73
C ALA A 168 -1.33 16.07 -9.01
N GLN A 169 -1.76 16.36 -10.22
CA GLN A 169 -2.99 15.84 -10.76
C GLN A 169 -2.86 14.32 -10.59
N VAL A 170 -3.46 13.80 -9.51
CA VAL A 170 -3.84 12.40 -9.45
C VAL A 170 -4.74 12.25 -10.65
N THR A 171 -4.16 11.82 -11.76
CA THR A 171 -4.88 11.69 -13.02
C THR A 171 -6.06 10.80 -12.71
N PHE A 172 -7.27 11.22 -13.08
CA PHE A 172 -8.53 10.49 -12.90
C PHE A 172 -8.42 9.01 -13.29
N LYS A 173 -7.48 8.63 -14.14
CA LYS A 173 -7.12 7.25 -14.48
C LYS A 173 -6.73 6.37 -13.26
N CYS A 174 -6.06 6.91 -12.25
CA CYS A 174 -5.72 6.12 -11.05
C CYS A 174 -6.95 5.83 -10.18
N LEU A 175 -7.96 6.72 -10.22
CA LEU A 175 -9.22 6.52 -9.50
C LEU A 175 -10.15 5.53 -10.23
N GLU A 176 -10.06 5.44 -11.56
CA GLU A 176 -10.82 4.48 -12.37
C GLU A 176 -10.34 3.03 -12.18
N LEU A 177 -9.07 2.84 -11.80
CA LEU A 177 -8.48 1.53 -11.52
C LEU A 177 -8.81 1.00 -10.12
N LEU A 178 -9.34 1.84 -9.21
CA LEU A 178 -9.77 1.41 -7.89
C LEU A 178 -11.20 0.85 -7.96
N PRO A 179 -11.46 -0.29 -7.32
CA PRO A 179 -12.81 -0.85 -7.29
C PRO A 179 -13.77 0.12 -6.61
N GLN A 180 -15.02 0.18 -7.09
CA GLN A 180 -16.08 0.96 -6.47
C GLN A 180 -16.27 0.53 -5.02
N GLY A 181 -15.91 1.36 -4.07
CA GLY A 181 -15.96 1.07 -2.63
C GLY A 181 -14.89 1.78 -1.81
N VAL A 182 -13.95 2.48 -2.45
CA VAL A 182 -13.06 3.40 -1.76
C VAL A 182 -13.89 4.62 -1.36
N HIS A 183 -14.15 4.78 -0.06
CA HIS A 183 -14.87 5.94 0.45
C HIS A 183 -13.97 7.18 0.36
N VAL A 184 -14.32 8.08 -0.54
CA VAL A 184 -13.75 9.42 -0.60
C VAL A 184 -14.44 10.25 0.48
N VAL A 185 -13.72 10.60 1.53
CA VAL A 185 -14.25 11.50 2.57
C VAL A 185 -14.07 12.92 2.04
N ASN A 186 -15.16 13.53 1.57
CA ASN A 186 -15.18 14.96 1.28
C ASN A 186 -15.12 15.73 2.60
N GLN A 187 -14.08 16.54 2.78
CA GLN A 187 -14.04 17.60 3.79
C GLN A 187 -14.72 18.84 3.27
#